data_514badb77a341cd6a0ccb230c4ad1049
#
_entry.id   514badb77a341cd6a0ccb230c4ad1049
#
_cell.length_a   1.000
_cell.length_b   1.000
_cell.length_c   1.000
_cell.angle_alpha   90.00
_cell.angle_beta   90.00
_cell.angle_gamma   90.00
#
_symmetry.space_group_name_H-M   'P 1'
#
loop_
_entity.id
_entity.type
_entity.pdbx_description
1 polymer ?
#
loop_
_entity_poly.entity_id
_entity_poly.type
_entity_poly.pdbx_seq_one_letter_code
_entity_poly.pdbx_strand_id
1 'polypeptide(L)'
;LDKKVFYHNFSSLEKVEKYIFKTLFKNSLAVLEESEEFGSFDEKNKLISLYFTFFENLTLNKEYLYVFLKGCKNKLHAHKTLSSLEKSFKKFIDTLALGENKLPIEGLEKVQKNVIRQSAWIQLLVTMRFWLEDNSESFEKTDIFIEKSINTSFDLLENKFLKNVLDLGK
;
A
#
# COMPACT_ATOMS: atom_id res chain seq x y z
N LEU A 1 -18.44 6.76 24.34
CA LEU A 1 -17.05 6.77 24.83
C LEU A 1 -16.87 7.97 25.74
N ASP A 2 -16.32 7.75 26.95
CA ASP A 2 -16.03 8.85 27.89
C ASP A 2 -14.93 9.75 27.28
N LYS A 3 -15.17 11.06 27.23
CA LYS A 3 -14.22 12.06 26.71
C LYS A 3 -12.84 11.94 27.36
N LYS A 4 -12.80 11.62 28.66
CA LYS A 4 -11.53 11.44 29.40
C LYS A 4 -10.72 10.26 28.87
N VAL A 5 -11.37 9.13 28.59
CA VAL A 5 -10.71 7.93 28.03
C VAL A 5 -10.19 8.22 26.62
N PHE A 6 -10.96 8.96 25.82
CA PHE A 6 -10.54 9.38 24.49
C PHE A 6 -9.26 10.24 24.53
N TYR A 7 -9.28 11.33 25.32
CA TYR A 7 -8.15 12.26 25.38
C TYR A 7 -6.92 11.69 26.13
N HIS A 8 -7.10 10.64 26.92
CA HIS A 8 -5.99 9.91 27.52
C HIS A 8 -5.19 9.13 26.46
N ASN A 9 -5.87 8.54 25.49
CA ASN A 9 -5.27 7.72 24.45
C ASN A 9 -4.94 8.50 23.17
N PHE A 10 -5.72 9.52 22.85
CA PHE A 10 -5.59 10.29 21.61
C PHE A 10 -5.66 11.78 21.89
N SER A 11 -4.62 12.50 21.53
CA SER A 11 -4.58 13.96 21.72
C SER A 11 -5.35 14.74 20.65
N SER A 12 -5.82 14.09 19.58
CA SER A 12 -6.65 14.69 18.52
C SER A 12 -7.30 13.63 17.64
N LEU A 13 -8.41 14.00 16.96
CA LEU A 13 -9.05 13.17 15.93
C LEU A 13 -8.08 12.78 14.82
N GLU A 14 -7.20 13.68 14.38
CA GLU A 14 -6.19 13.40 13.35
C GLU A 14 -5.26 12.23 13.75
N LYS A 15 -4.94 12.11 15.04
CA LYS A 15 -4.15 10.96 15.53
C LYS A 15 -4.95 9.67 15.50
N VAL A 16 -6.24 9.72 15.79
CA VAL A 16 -7.13 8.54 15.67
C VAL A 16 -7.18 8.07 14.22
N GLU A 17 -7.39 8.98 13.29
CA GLU A 17 -7.45 8.69 11.87
C GLU A 17 -6.18 8.01 11.34
N LYS A 18 -5.01 8.57 11.68
CA LYS A 18 -3.71 7.96 11.39
C LYS A 18 -3.55 6.56 11.98
N TYR A 19 -4.08 6.38 13.20
CA TYR A 19 -4.01 5.11 13.90
C TYR A 19 -4.90 4.06 13.23
N ILE A 20 -6.09 4.42 12.79
CA ILE A 20 -7.04 3.51 12.13
C ILE A 20 -6.42 2.89 10.89
N PHE A 21 -5.97 3.70 9.93
CA PHE A 21 -5.37 3.18 8.69
C PHE A 21 -4.15 2.30 8.94
N LYS A 22 -3.29 2.73 9.87
CA LYS A 22 -2.13 1.94 10.27
C LYS A 22 -2.53 0.61 10.91
N THR A 23 -3.59 0.60 11.73
CA THR A 23 -4.05 -0.60 12.43
C THR A 23 -4.70 -1.57 11.46
N LEU A 24 -5.56 -1.10 10.56
CA LEU A 24 -6.16 -1.94 9.52
C LEU A 24 -5.07 -2.63 8.67
N PHE A 25 -4.05 -1.87 8.27
CA PHE A 25 -2.92 -2.42 7.53
C PHE A 25 -2.13 -3.46 8.33
N LYS A 26 -1.82 -3.17 9.59
CA LYS A 26 -1.10 -4.10 10.46
C LYS A 26 -1.88 -5.38 10.73
N ASN A 27 -3.19 -5.26 10.94
CA ASN A 27 -4.05 -6.43 11.14
C ASN A 27 -4.09 -7.30 9.88
N SER A 28 -4.16 -6.69 8.69
CA SER A 28 -4.10 -7.43 7.43
C SER A 28 -2.80 -8.20 7.28
N LEU A 29 -1.68 -7.56 7.61
CA LEU A 29 -0.37 -8.21 7.55
C LEU A 29 -0.25 -9.34 8.60
N ALA A 30 -0.71 -9.11 9.82
CA ALA A 30 -0.67 -10.12 10.89
C ALA A 30 -1.47 -11.38 10.51
N VAL A 31 -2.67 -11.22 9.94
CA VAL A 31 -3.48 -12.36 9.47
C VAL A 31 -2.75 -13.17 8.39
N LEU A 32 -2.04 -12.50 7.48
CA LEU A 32 -1.26 -13.18 6.45
C LEU A 32 -0.03 -13.88 7.02
N GLU A 33 0.67 -13.24 7.98
CA GLU A 33 1.86 -13.80 8.63
C GLU A 33 1.54 -15.02 9.52
N GLU A 34 0.29 -15.19 9.97
CA GLU A 34 -0.19 -16.40 10.65
C GLU A 34 -0.35 -17.61 9.71
N SER A 35 -0.43 -17.39 8.39
CA SER A 35 -0.51 -18.46 7.40
C SER A 35 0.87 -18.98 7.02
N GLU A 36 1.10 -20.28 7.19
CA GLU A 36 2.36 -20.93 6.76
C GLU A 36 2.60 -20.77 5.25
N GLU A 37 1.52 -20.74 4.46
CA GLU A 37 1.60 -20.60 2.99
C GLU A 37 2.14 -19.23 2.57
N PHE A 38 1.79 -18.16 3.30
CA PHE A 38 2.22 -16.80 2.97
C PHE A 38 3.75 -16.66 2.95
N GLY A 39 4.44 -17.36 3.84
CA GLY A 39 5.91 -17.39 3.88
C GLY A 39 6.52 -17.96 2.59
N SER A 40 5.84 -18.92 1.95
CA SER A 40 6.29 -19.60 0.73
C SER A 40 5.96 -18.88 -0.57
N PHE A 41 5.11 -17.84 -0.54
CA PHE A 41 4.72 -17.08 -1.72
C PHE A 41 5.91 -16.30 -2.29
N ASP A 42 5.92 -16.15 -3.62
CA ASP A 42 6.79 -15.18 -4.27
C ASP A 42 6.38 -13.74 -3.93
N GLU A 43 7.24 -12.78 -4.24
CA GLU A 43 7.08 -11.38 -3.87
C GLU A 43 5.81 -10.75 -4.47
N LYS A 44 5.43 -11.18 -5.68
CA LYS A 44 4.20 -10.74 -6.35
C LYS A 44 2.97 -11.25 -5.62
N ASN A 45 2.92 -12.54 -5.31
CA ASN A 45 1.79 -13.15 -4.62
C ASN A 45 1.66 -12.63 -3.18
N LYS A 46 2.78 -12.36 -2.48
CA LYS A 46 2.76 -11.67 -1.19
C LYS A 46 2.10 -10.30 -1.28
N LEU A 47 2.44 -9.52 -2.32
CA LEU A 47 1.85 -8.19 -2.51
C LEU A 47 0.37 -8.27 -2.88
N ILE A 48 -0.04 -9.17 -3.78
CA ILE A 48 -1.44 -9.40 -4.15
C ILE A 48 -2.25 -9.79 -2.91
N SER A 49 -1.79 -10.78 -2.12
CA SER A 49 -2.46 -11.23 -0.91
C SER A 49 -2.63 -10.10 0.11
N LEU A 50 -1.59 -9.27 0.28
CA LEU A 50 -1.70 -8.12 1.17
C LEU A 50 -2.75 -7.12 0.67
N TYR A 51 -2.82 -6.85 -0.63
CA TYR A 51 -3.85 -5.96 -1.17
C TYR A 51 -5.25 -6.52 -0.92
N PHE A 52 -5.52 -7.76 -1.27
CA PHE A 52 -6.84 -8.36 -1.03
C PHE A 52 -7.23 -8.30 0.44
N THR A 53 -6.39 -8.77 1.34
CA THR A 53 -6.68 -8.76 2.78
C THR A 53 -6.86 -7.34 3.33
N PHE A 54 -6.05 -6.38 2.86
CA PHE A 54 -6.18 -4.99 3.29
C PHE A 54 -7.46 -4.33 2.76
N PHE A 55 -7.80 -4.54 1.48
CA PHE A 55 -9.02 -3.98 0.89
C PHE A 55 -10.29 -4.64 1.44
N GLU A 56 -10.26 -5.92 1.79
CA GLU A 56 -11.34 -6.57 2.55
C GLU A 56 -11.55 -5.89 3.91
N ASN A 57 -10.48 -5.66 4.67
CA ASN A 57 -10.55 -4.92 5.94
C ASN A 57 -11.04 -3.46 5.76
N LEU A 58 -10.67 -2.79 4.67
CA LEU A 58 -11.22 -1.47 4.34
C LEU A 58 -12.71 -1.55 4.03
N THR A 59 -13.16 -2.58 3.31
CA THR A 59 -14.55 -2.80 2.92
C THR A 59 -15.46 -3.01 4.13
N LEU A 60 -15.01 -3.76 5.12
CA LEU A 60 -15.74 -3.94 6.38
C LEU A 60 -15.97 -2.62 7.15
N ASN A 61 -15.19 -1.59 6.83
CA ASN A 61 -15.26 -0.26 7.46
C ASN A 61 -15.61 0.85 6.45
N LYS A 62 -16.14 0.49 5.27
CA LYS A 62 -16.28 1.40 4.12
C LYS A 62 -17.07 2.67 4.43
N GLU A 63 -18.19 2.58 5.13
CA GLU A 63 -19.03 3.74 5.42
C GLU A 63 -18.25 4.82 6.18
N TYR A 64 -17.55 4.42 7.23
CA TYR A 64 -16.71 5.33 8.00
C TYR A 64 -15.56 5.92 7.16
N LEU A 65 -14.82 5.04 6.46
CA LEU A 65 -13.66 5.44 5.66
C LEU A 65 -14.07 6.33 4.47
N TYR A 66 -15.24 6.08 3.89
CA TYR A 66 -15.79 6.89 2.80
C TYR A 66 -16.10 8.33 3.25
N VAL A 67 -16.82 8.50 4.37
CA VAL A 67 -17.11 9.82 4.95
C VAL A 67 -15.80 10.55 5.24
N PHE A 68 -14.86 9.83 5.81
CA PHE A 68 -13.56 10.37 6.19
C PHE A 68 -12.74 10.79 4.96
N LEU A 69 -12.53 9.91 3.98
CA LEU A 69 -11.72 10.18 2.78
C LEU A 69 -12.37 11.23 1.86
N LYS A 70 -13.71 11.23 1.75
CA LYS A 70 -14.43 12.32 1.06
C LYS A 70 -14.37 13.65 1.80
N GLY A 71 -14.33 13.63 3.13
CA GLY A 71 -14.16 14.81 3.96
C GLY A 71 -12.77 15.45 3.84
N CYS A 72 -11.77 14.70 3.38
CA CYS A 72 -10.43 15.19 3.11
C CYS A 72 -10.37 16.10 1.87
N LYS A 73 -11.05 17.26 1.94
CA LYS A 73 -11.06 18.28 0.87
C LYS A 73 -9.68 18.85 0.55
N ASN A 74 -8.71 18.67 1.44
CA ASN A 74 -7.35 19.18 1.30
C ASN A 74 -6.37 18.02 1.15
N LYS A 75 -5.61 17.99 0.03
CA LYS A 75 -4.55 17.00 -0.25
C LYS A 75 -3.52 16.91 0.90
N LEU A 76 -3.23 18.02 1.56
CA LEU A 76 -2.29 18.07 2.69
C LEU A 76 -2.83 17.29 3.91
N HIS A 77 -4.13 17.39 4.19
CA HIS A 77 -4.75 16.65 5.28
C HIS A 77 -4.77 15.14 4.98
N ALA A 78 -5.16 14.75 3.78
CA ALA A 78 -5.11 13.35 3.34
C ALA A 78 -3.68 12.77 3.46
N HIS A 79 -2.66 13.51 3.01
CA HIS A 79 -1.27 13.09 3.13
C HIS A 79 -0.84 12.90 4.61
N LYS A 80 -1.20 13.85 5.49
CA LYS A 80 -0.89 13.73 6.93
C LYS A 80 -1.56 12.51 7.54
N THR A 81 -2.82 12.27 7.24
CA THR A 81 -3.58 11.14 7.77
C THR A 81 -3.04 9.80 7.33
N LEU A 82 -2.69 9.67 6.06
CA LEU A 82 -2.15 8.43 5.51
C LEU A 82 -0.65 8.23 5.80
N SER A 83 0.03 9.21 6.43
CA SER A 83 1.48 9.16 6.66
C SER A 83 1.96 7.96 7.48
N SER A 84 1.14 7.47 8.41
CA SER A 84 1.47 6.28 9.22
C SER A 84 1.26 4.98 8.45
N LEU A 85 0.25 4.94 7.59
CA LEU A 85 0.04 3.86 6.62
C LEU A 85 1.20 3.82 5.62
N GLU A 86 1.56 4.97 5.03
CA GLU A 86 2.67 5.09 4.09
C GLU A 86 3.97 4.48 4.63
N LYS A 87 4.32 4.85 5.87
CA LYS A 87 5.52 4.30 6.54
C LYS A 87 5.45 2.78 6.70
N SER A 88 4.29 2.26 7.12
CA SER A 88 4.13 0.82 7.33
C SER A 88 4.14 0.05 6.01
N PHE A 89 3.48 0.57 4.98
CA PHE A 89 3.44 -0.02 3.66
C PHE A 89 4.83 -0.03 3.00
N LYS A 90 5.54 1.11 3.01
CA LYS A 90 6.91 1.18 2.48
C LYS A 90 7.87 0.23 3.21
N LYS A 91 7.69 0.05 4.53
CA LYS A 91 8.47 -0.94 5.27
C LYS A 91 8.16 -2.37 4.80
N PHE A 92 6.91 -2.69 4.50
CA PHE A 92 6.57 -3.97 3.90
C PHE A 92 7.19 -4.14 2.51
N ILE A 93 7.09 -3.13 1.63
CA ILE A 93 7.75 -3.15 0.31
C ILE A 93 9.25 -3.42 0.43
N ASP A 94 9.91 -2.92 1.48
CA ASP A 94 11.34 -3.18 1.72
C ASP A 94 11.65 -4.63 2.10
N THR A 95 10.67 -5.38 2.58
CA THR A 95 10.84 -6.82 2.86
C THR A 95 10.71 -7.67 1.61
N LEU A 96 10.14 -7.10 0.55
CA LEU A 96 10.07 -7.75 -0.75
C LEU A 96 11.39 -7.48 -1.51
N ALA A 97 12.04 -8.52 -1.99
CA ALA A 97 13.31 -8.43 -2.72
C ALA A 97 13.14 -7.85 -4.15
N LEU A 98 12.41 -6.74 -4.26
CA LEU A 98 12.08 -6.13 -5.55
C LEU A 98 13.29 -5.43 -6.16
N GLY A 99 13.66 -5.86 -7.37
CA GLY A 99 14.70 -5.19 -8.15
C GLY A 99 16.12 -5.41 -7.63
N GLU A 100 16.42 -6.48 -6.90
CA GLU A 100 17.75 -6.83 -6.37
C GLU A 100 18.80 -7.20 -7.44
N ASN A 101 18.57 -6.84 -8.68
CA ASN A 101 19.63 -6.92 -9.68
C ASN A 101 20.71 -5.88 -9.35
N LYS A 102 21.93 -6.36 -9.08
CA LYS A 102 23.10 -5.50 -8.87
C LYS A 102 23.25 -4.55 -10.04
N LEU A 103 22.98 -3.28 -9.79
CA LEU A 103 23.23 -2.24 -10.76
C LEU A 103 24.74 -1.98 -10.82
N PRO A 104 25.31 -1.75 -12.00
CA PRO A 104 26.75 -1.62 -12.18
C PRO A 104 27.33 -0.32 -11.59
N ILE A 105 26.48 0.58 -11.08
CA ILE A 105 26.89 1.90 -10.56
C ILE A 105 26.55 2.01 -9.08
N GLU A 106 27.54 2.24 -8.26
CA GLU A 106 27.40 2.46 -6.82
C GLU A 106 26.49 3.66 -6.53
N GLY A 107 25.49 3.46 -5.68
CA GLY A 107 24.50 4.49 -5.34
C GLY A 107 23.19 4.44 -6.13
N LEU A 108 23.12 3.82 -7.29
CA LEU A 108 21.86 3.63 -8.04
C LEU A 108 20.87 2.72 -7.32
N GLU A 109 21.34 1.79 -6.51
CA GLU A 109 20.49 0.91 -5.70
C GLU A 109 19.56 1.69 -4.75
N LYS A 110 20.07 2.75 -4.13
CA LYS A 110 19.26 3.61 -3.25
C LYS A 110 18.19 4.37 -4.04
N VAL A 111 18.54 4.85 -5.23
CA VAL A 111 17.59 5.54 -6.12
C VAL A 111 16.51 4.57 -6.57
N GLN A 112 16.90 3.38 -7.05
CA GLN A 112 15.97 2.33 -7.48
C GLN A 112 15.01 1.93 -6.35
N LYS A 113 15.53 1.64 -5.16
CA LYS A 113 14.73 1.32 -3.97
C LYS A 113 13.73 2.43 -3.64
N ASN A 114 14.16 3.67 -3.71
CA ASN A 114 13.26 4.81 -3.46
C ASN A 114 12.18 4.93 -4.54
N VAL A 115 12.51 4.74 -5.82
CA VAL A 115 11.54 4.75 -6.92
C VAL A 115 10.51 3.64 -6.73
N ILE A 116 10.93 2.41 -6.42
CA ILE A 116 10.03 1.28 -6.16
C ILE A 116 9.09 1.60 -5.00
N ARG A 117 9.58 2.09 -3.88
CA ARG A 117 8.77 2.49 -2.72
C ARG A 117 7.72 3.54 -3.07
N GLN A 118 8.13 4.57 -3.83
CA GLN A 118 7.22 5.66 -4.22
C GLN A 118 6.17 5.19 -5.22
N SER A 119 6.56 4.40 -6.21
CA SER A 119 5.64 3.84 -7.21
C SER A 119 4.63 2.90 -6.57
N ALA A 120 5.06 2.03 -5.67
CA ALA A 120 4.18 1.14 -4.92
C ALA A 120 3.19 1.93 -4.03
N TRP A 121 3.66 3.00 -3.38
CA TRP A 121 2.79 3.88 -2.59
C TRP A 121 1.74 4.58 -3.45
N ILE A 122 2.13 5.12 -4.61
CA ILE A 122 1.20 5.74 -5.56
C ILE A 122 0.18 4.71 -6.04
N GLN A 123 0.60 3.49 -6.36
CA GLN A 123 -0.29 2.40 -6.77
C GLN A 123 -1.32 2.09 -5.67
N LEU A 124 -0.92 2.01 -4.39
CA LEU A 124 -1.85 1.81 -3.29
C LEU A 124 -2.89 2.94 -3.21
N LEU A 125 -2.46 4.21 -3.33
CA LEU A 125 -3.37 5.36 -3.31
C LEU A 125 -4.36 5.35 -4.48
N VAL A 126 -3.90 4.99 -5.68
CA VAL A 126 -4.76 4.86 -6.87
C VAL A 126 -5.77 3.74 -6.68
N THR A 127 -5.35 2.60 -6.12
CA THR A 127 -6.25 1.48 -5.81
C THR A 127 -7.28 1.87 -4.74
N MET A 128 -6.87 2.58 -3.69
CA MET A 128 -7.81 3.09 -2.67
C MET A 128 -8.84 4.03 -3.26
N ARG A 129 -8.42 4.91 -4.18
CA ARG A 129 -9.36 5.79 -4.88
C ARG A 129 -10.33 4.99 -5.75
N PHE A 130 -9.83 4.02 -6.51
CA PHE A 130 -10.65 3.15 -7.35
C PHE A 130 -11.69 2.40 -6.50
N TRP A 131 -11.26 1.80 -5.39
CA TRP A 131 -12.12 1.10 -4.44
C TRP A 131 -13.23 2.02 -3.86
N LEU A 132 -12.93 3.28 -3.55
CA LEU A 132 -13.93 4.23 -3.05
C LEU A 132 -15.05 4.50 -4.06
N GLU A 133 -14.72 4.50 -5.35
CA GLU A 133 -15.62 4.77 -6.46
C GLU A 133 -16.29 3.47 -6.98
N ASP A 134 -15.83 2.30 -6.54
CA ASP A 134 -16.34 1.01 -6.98
C ASP A 134 -17.71 0.69 -6.36
N ASN A 135 -18.70 0.48 -7.23
CA ASN A 135 -20.05 0.08 -6.89
C ASN A 135 -20.41 -1.31 -7.45
N SER A 136 -19.43 -2.10 -7.88
CA SER A 136 -19.67 -3.46 -8.34
C SER A 136 -20.01 -4.38 -7.17
N GLU A 137 -20.69 -5.49 -7.47
CA GLU A 137 -20.98 -6.50 -6.47
C GLU A 137 -19.68 -7.05 -5.88
N SER A 138 -19.63 -7.12 -4.55
CA SER A 138 -18.45 -7.61 -3.80
C SER A 138 -17.11 -6.94 -4.18
N PHE A 139 -17.14 -5.75 -4.77
CA PHE A 139 -15.93 -5.01 -5.23
C PHE A 139 -15.10 -5.76 -6.30
N GLU A 140 -15.74 -6.60 -7.11
CA GLU A 140 -15.09 -7.40 -8.16
C GLU A 140 -14.18 -6.57 -9.07
N LYS A 141 -14.59 -5.34 -9.43
CA LYS A 141 -13.76 -4.45 -10.27
C LYS A 141 -12.47 -4.02 -9.56
N THR A 142 -12.54 -3.82 -8.25
CA THR A 142 -11.36 -3.50 -7.43
C THR A 142 -10.40 -4.69 -7.40
N ASP A 143 -10.89 -5.91 -7.27
CA ASP A 143 -10.07 -7.12 -7.27
C ASP A 143 -9.37 -7.31 -8.61
N ILE A 144 -10.09 -7.15 -9.71
CA ILE A 144 -9.53 -7.18 -11.08
C ILE A 144 -8.46 -6.07 -11.24
N PHE A 145 -8.73 -4.89 -10.70
CA PHE A 145 -7.77 -3.76 -10.77
C PHE A 145 -6.50 -4.07 -9.99
N ILE A 146 -6.61 -4.65 -8.79
CA ILE A 146 -5.47 -5.09 -7.95
C ILE A 146 -4.60 -6.05 -8.75
N GLU A 147 -5.18 -7.15 -9.23
CA GLU A 147 -4.43 -8.18 -9.97
C GLU A 147 -3.73 -7.59 -11.20
N LYS A 148 -4.47 -6.89 -12.05
CA LYS A 148 -3.91 -6.34 -13.30
C LYS A 148 -2.81 -5.31 -13.03
N SER A 149 -3.03 -4.40 -12.07
CA SER A 149 -2.07 -3.33 -11.79
C SER A 149 -0.78 -3.87 -11.17
N ILE A 150 -0.87 -4.86 -10.27
CA ILE A 150 0.31 -5.49 -9.67
C ILE A 150 1.06 -6.32 -10.70
N ASN A 151 0.37 -7.16 -11.48
CA ASN A 151 1.01 -7.92 -12.56
C ASN A 151 1.76 -6.99 -13.52
N THR A 152 1.11 -5.91 -13.99
CA THR A 152 1.76 -4.93 -14.86
C THR A 152 3.00 -4.29 -14.21
N SER A 153 2.94 -3.99 -12.92
CA SER A 153 4.07 -3.41 -12.19
C SER A 153 5.26 -4.38 -12.11
N PHE A 154 4.99 -5.67 -11.86
CA PHE A 154 6.03 -6.70 -11.85
C PHE A 154 6.59 -6.94 -13.25
N ASP A 155 5.76 -7.03 -14.28
CA ASP A 155 6.19 -7.14 -15.67
C ASP A 155 7.12 -5.98 -16.09
N LEU A 156 6.85 -4.76 -15.62
CA LEU A 156 7.71 -3.60 -15.86
C LEU A 156 9.04 -3.69 -15.10
N LEU A 157 9.05 -4.24 -13.89
CA LEU A 157 10.27 -4.44 -13.11
C LEU A 157 11.16 -5.54 -13.72
N GLU A 158 10.55 -6.60 -14.24
CA GLU A 158 11.25 -7.73 -14.84
C GLU A 158 11.73 -7.44 -16.28
N ASN A 159 11.01 -6.56 -16.98
CA ASN A 159 11.33 -6.28 -18.38
C ASN A 159 12.70 -5.61 -18.52
N LYS A 160 13.48 -6.12 -19.49
CA LYS A 160 14.75 -5.56 -19.97
C LYS A 160 14.69 -4.07 -20.34
N PHE A 161 13.51 -3.47 -20.42
CA PHE A 161 13.32 -2.06 -20.74
C PHE A 161 14.04 -1.16 -19.72
N LEU A 162 13.94 -1.44 -18.43
CA LEU A 162 14.71 -0.71 -17.40
C LEU A 162 16.21 -0.98 -17.52
N LYS A 163 16.61 -2.20 -17.89
CA LYS A 163 18.01 -2.52 -18.18
C LYS A 163 18.52 -1.77 -19.41
N ASN A 164 17.73 -1.70 -20.47
CA ASN A 164 18.11 -1.00 -21.71
C ASN A 164 18.21 0.52 -21.53
N VAL A 165 17.31 1.14 -20.72
CA VAL A 165 17.39 2.58 -20.42
C VAL A 165 18.65 2.91 -19.61
N LEU A 166 19.11 2.01 -18.74
CA LEU A 166 20.35 2.17 -17.97
C LEU A 166 21.60 1.91 -18.82
N ASP A 167 21.51 1.08 -19.84
CA ASP A 167 22.61 0.82 -20.80
C ASP A 167 22.75 1.91 -21.86
N LEU A 168 21.68 2.67 -22.15
CA LEU A 168 21.72 3.85 -23.06
C LEU A 168 22.36 5.08 -22.39
N GLY A 169 22.56 5.07 -21.09
CA GLY A 169 23.25 6.11 -20.31
C GLY A 169 24.78 5.95 -20.23
N LYS A 170 25.35 4.96 -20.94
CA LYS A 170 26.80 4.78 -21.15
C LYS A 170 27.23 5.34 -22.49
#